data_77345ff561eeec37192d8bfd77c14ab4
#
_entry.id   77345ff561eeec37192d8bfd77c14ab4
#
_cell.length_a   1.000
_cell.length_b   1.000
_cell.length_c   1.000
_cell.angle_alpha   90.00
_cell.angle_beta   90.00
_cell.angle_gamma   90.00
#
_symmetry.space_group_name_H-M   'P 1'
#
loop_
_entity.id
_entity.type
_entity.pdbx_description
1 polymer ?
#
loop_
_entity_poly.entity_id
_entity_poly.type
_entity_poly.pdbx_seq_one_letter_code
_entity_poly.pdbx_strand_id
1 'polypeptide(L)'
;YTDAKNLEKWYDSQAADYWMNVDFYCGGIEHAQMHLIYARFYTKALRDLGFHSIDEPFNELLCQGMVNKSAPFCVSCSVTLPVSNAGLPCPQCSEPLTERSAKMSKSLGNTVSPEQMIEKFGADTVRLFILFAANPTAGMDWSDVAVEANHRVILQLQTMPSQLLEWNKPAHDIDAWMLARLRQRHQQWSDDMDRYDLRRAVECSHYDLVKDINWYVRRGGGRAEVGREVLELWTHMIAVATPHLAEDWWSQLGGEGLLAAHILEEYAPVSEEDQALLDGETLLRDLLEQARKVRTVAERHIDGEATSLTIVTSAPWRYEMAS
;
A
#
# COMPACT_ATOMS: atom_id res chain seq x y z
N TYR A 1 19.65 6.28 23.94
CA TYR A 1 19.27 4.86 24.04
C TYR A 1 20.48 3.94 23.93
N THR A 2 21.56 4.41 23.37
CA THR A 2 22.81 3.66 23.09
C THR A 2 23.37 2.98 24.33
N ASP A 3 23.36 3.70 25.48
CA ASP A 3 23.89 3.21 26.76
C ASP A 3 23.19 3.91 27.95
N ALA A 4 21.86 3.83 27.98
CA ALA A 4 21.01 4.57 28.91
C ALA A 4 21.21 4.23 30.40
N LYS A 5 21.89 3.12 30.72
CA LYS A 5 22.15 2.66 32.08
C LYS A 5 23.56 3.03 32.61
N ASN A 6 24.38 3.68 31.81
CA ASN A 6 25.71 4.11 32.21
C ASN A 6 25.61 5.25 33.21
N LEU A 7 26.26 5.08 34.38
CA LEU A 7 26.25 6.07 35.45
C LEU A 7 27.58 6.85 35.54
N GLU A 8 28.59 6.45 34.79
CA GLU A 8 29.93 7.02 34.86
C GLU A 8 30.27 7.93 33.67
N LYS A 9 29.67 7.61 32.51
CA LYS A 9 29.88 8.33 31.25
C LYS A 9 28.55 8.64 30.60
N TRP A 10 28.53 9.56 29.65
CA TRP A 10 27.35 9.82 28.83
C TRP A 10 26.91 8.57 28.07
N TYR A 11 27.88 7.80 27.58
CA TYR A 11 27.72 6.49 26.96
C TYR A 11 29.09 5.84 26.74
N ASP A 12 29.13 4.54 26.53
CA ASP A 12 30.31 3.82 26.10
C ASP A 12 30.54 4.01 24.59
N SER A 13 31.78 4.31 24.19
CA SER A 13 32.11 4.58 22.79
C SER A 13 31.91 3.35 21.89
N GLN A 14 32.19 2.13 22.39
CA GLN A 14 31.97 0.90 21.60
C GLN A 14 30.49 0.62 21.42
N ALA A 15 29.67 0.87 22.44
CA ALA A 15 28.22 0.77 22.32
C ALA A 15 27.67 1.82 21.33
N ALA A 16 28.20 3.03 21.32
CA ALA A 16 27.86 4.05 20.36
C ALA A 16 28.21 3.61 18.92
N ASP A 17 29.43 3.17 18.70
CA ASP A 17 29.89 2.72 17.36
C ASP A 17 29.13 1.48 16.85
N TYR A 18 28.59 0.65 17.76
CA TYR A 18 27.75 -0.50 17.39
C TYR A 18 26.32 -0.11 17.02
N TRP A 19 25.66 0.76 17.82
CA TRP A 19 24.25 1.10 17.64
C TRP A 19 24.00 2.27 16.70
N MET A 20 25.01 3.06 16.41
CA MET A 20 24.97 4.17 15.47
C MET A 20 25.82 3.81 14.24
N ASN A 21 25.54 4.22 13.05
CA ASN A 21 24.45 5.10 12.64
C ASN A 21 23.10 4.39 12.71
N VAL A 22 22.04 5.14 12.87
CA VAL A 22 20.69 4.58 12.73
C VAL A 22 20.47 4.15 11.27
N ASP A 23 20.04 2.91 11.05
CA ASP A 23 19.91 2.35 9.70
C ASP A 23 18.87 3.11 8.88
N PHE A 24 17.67 3.30 9.43
CA PHE A 24 16.59 4.00 8.78
C PHE A 24 15.88 4.95 9.75
N TYR A 25 15.77 6.22 9.37
CA TYR A 25 15.12 7.25 10.18
C TYR A 25 13.95 7.88 9.42
N CYS A 26 12.77 7.83 10.02
CA CYS A 26 11.54 8.30 9.41
C CYS A 26 10.90 9.40 10.25
N GLY A 27 10.51 10.50 9.62
CA GLY A 27 9.87 11.63 10.30
C GLY A 27 9.31 12.66 9.33
N GLY A 28 8.56 13.63 9.86
CA GLY A 28 7.94 14.68 9.04
C GLY A 28 8.96 15.61 8.41
N ILE A 29 8.67 16.09 7.21
CA ILE A 29 9.53 17.01 6.45
C ILE A 29 9.82 18.32 7.20
N GLU A 30 8.93 18.76 8.10
CA GLU A 30 9.12 19.95 8.93
C GLU A 30 10.35 19.89 9.84
N HIS A 31 10.83 18.68 10.15
CA HIS A 31 12.02 18.47 10.98
C HIS A 31 13.33 18.69 10.22
N ALA A 32 13.30 18.88 8.90
CA ALA A 32 14.49 19.17 8.10
C ALA A 32 15.23 20.43 8.58
N GLN A 33 14.50 21.46 8.98
CA GLN A 33 15.05 22.74 9.46
C GLN A 33 15.16 22.83 10.99
N MET A 34 14.80 21.79 11.73
CA MET A 34 14.81 21.77 13.19
C MET A 34 15.63 20.60 13.72
N HIS A 35 14.97 19.51 14.06
CA HIS A 35 15.57 18.34 14.68
C HIS A 35 16.74 17.76 13.88
N LEU A 36 16.62 17.65 12.56
CA LEU A 36 17.68 17.02 11.74
C LEU A 36 18.96 17.85 11.72
N ILE A 37 18.86 19.19 11.71
CA ILE A 37 20.06 20.05 11.83
C ILE A 37 20.73 19.82 13.18
N TYR A 38 19.97 19.79 14.26
CA TYR A 38 20.53 19.56 15.58
C TYR A 38 21.14 18.16 15.73
N ALA A 39 20.46 17.13 15.24
CA ALA A 39 20.97 15.76 15.28
C ALA A 39 22.34 15.65 14.58
N ARG A 40 22.45 16.21 13.36
CA ARG A 40 23.69 16.24 12.60
C ARG A 40 24.78 17.06 13.31
N PHE A 41 24.43 18.23 13.79
CA PHE A 41 25.37 19.08 14.52
C PHE A 41 25.93 18.36 15.77
N TYR A 42 25.06 17.78 16.59
CA TYR A 42 25.49 17.05 17.79
C TYR A 42 26.38 15.86 17.45
N THR A 43 26.01 15.06 16.46
CA THR A 43 26.82 13.93 16.02
C THR A 43 28.22 14.38 15.62
N LYS A 44 28.34 15.41 14.77
CA LYS A 44 29.64 15.91 14.32
C LYS A 44 30.45 16.54 15.47
N ALA A 45 29.82 17.29 16.34
CA ALA A 45 30.48 17.90 17.49
C ALA A 45 31.03 16.85 18.47
N LEU A 46 30.25 15.82 18.76
CA LEU A 46 30.70 14.73 19.66
C LEU A 46 31.79 13.88 19.01
N ARG A 47 31.77 13.66 17.71
CA ARG A 47 32.86 13.05 16.96
C ARG A 47 34.15 13.89 17.08
N ASP A 48 34.08 15.18 16.85
CA ASP A 48 35.24 16.09 16.90
C ASP A 48 35.82 16.19 18.32
N LEU A 49 34.98 15.95 19.33
CA LEU A 49 35.43 15.85 20.75
C LEU A 49 35.93 14.45 21.12
N GLY A 50 35.94 13.48 20.22
CA GLY A 50 36.46 12.13 20.42
C GLY A 50 35.56 11.19 21.20
N PHE A 51 34.26 11.47 21.29
CA PHE A 51 33.31 10.60 21.97
C PHE A 51 32.91 9.36 21.14
N HIS A 52 32.90 9.46 19.82
CA HIS A 52 32.62 8.37 18.85
C HIS A 52 33.27 8.68 17.50
N SER A 53 33.23 7.72 16.56
CA SER A 53 33.80 7.85 15.21
C SER A 53 32.76 8.23 14.10
N ILE A 54 31.53 8.41 14.49
CA ILE A 54 30.38 8.52 13.58
C ILE A 54 30.31 9.92 12.96
N ASP A 55 30.13 10.01 11.62
CA ASP A 55 30.03 11.29 10.91
C ASP A 55 28.60 11.78 10.74
N GLU A 56 27.65 10.89 10.41
CA GLU A 56 26.25 11.22 10.24
C GLU A 56 25.37 10.35 11.15
N PRO A 57 24.28 10.89 11.73
CA PRO A 57 23.44 10.15 12.67
C PRO A 57 22.60 9.06 12.03
N PHE A 58 22.27 9.17 10.74
CA PHE A 58 21.37 8.27 10.01
C PHE A 58 22.01 7.84 8.69
N ASN A 59 21.86 6.55 8.33
CA ASN A 59 22.29 6.02 7.04
C ASN A 59 21.25 6.38 5.96
N GLU A 60 19.99 6.15 6.26
CA GLU A 60 18.88 6.49 5.38
C GLU A 60 17.85 7.37 6.09
N LEU A 61 17.29 8.32 5.37
CA LEU A 61 16.31 9.27 5.88
C LEU A 61 15.10 9.35 4.97
N LEU A 62 13.92 9.02 5.50
CA LEU A 62 12.64 9.24 4.83
C LEU A 62 11.92 10.44 5.46
N CYS A 63 11.79 11.53 4.69
CA CYS A 63 10.99 12.68 5.09
C CYS A 63 9.53 12.48 4.66
N GLN A 64 8.64 12.27 5.62
CA GLN A 64 7.23 12.08 5.36
C GLN A 64 6.53 13.37 4.97
N GLY A 65 5.58 13.26 4.01
CA GLY A 65 4.66 14.33 3.67
C GLY A 65 3.69 14.66 4.81
N MET A 66 3.08 15.83 4.74
CA MET A 66 2.14 16.29 5.75
C MET A 66 0.76 15.68 5.56
N VAL A 67 0.10 15.35 6.67
CA VAL A 67 -1.32 14.97 6.68
C VAL A 67 -2.16 16.22 6.90
N ASN A 68 -3.01 16.50 5.93
CA ASN A 68 -3.92 17.63 5.95
C ASN A 68 -5.37 17.16 6.19
N LYS A 69 -6.21 18.07 6.63
CA LYS A 69 -7.67 17.92 6.64
C LYS A 69 -8.33 19.26 6.34
N SER A 70 -9.51 19.23 5.74
CA SER A 70 -10.28 20.42 5.44
C SER A 70 -10.50 21.28 6.67
N ALA A 71 -10.39 22.60 6.48
CA ALA A 71 -10.72 23.61 7.48
C ALA A 71 -11.37 24.83 6.80
N PRO A 72 -12.23 25.60 7.51
CA PRO A 72 -12.84 26.81 6.99
C PRO A 72 -11.78 27.83 6.56
N PHE A 73 -11.95 28.42 5.40
CA PHE A 73 -11.05 29.43 4.83
C PHE A 73 -11.80 30.65 4.34
N CYS A 74 -11.35 31.81 4.76
CA CYS A 74 -11.83 33.08 4.22
C CYS A 74 -10.96 33.51 3.05
N VAL A 75 -11.57 33.61 1.86
CA VAL A 75 -10.85 34.03 0.64
C VAL A 75 -10.42 35.49 0.74
N SER A 76 -11.32 36.40 1.21
CA SER A 76 -11.08 37.84 1.29
C SER A 76 -9.96 38.19 2.29
N CYS A 77 -9.94 37.53 3.45
CA CYS A 77 -8.93 37.77 4.49
C CYS A 77 -7.67 36.87 4.29
N SER A 78 -7.72 35.91 3.40
CA SER A 78 -6.66 34.89 3.19
C SER A 78 -6.26 34.16 4.48
N VAL A 79 -7.25 33.83 5.34
CA VAL A 79 -7.01 33.20 6.64
C VAL A 79 -7.75 31.87 6.77
N THR A 80 -7.07 30.85 7.28
CA THR A 80 -7.67 29.57 7.70
C THR A 80 -8.18 29.72 9.14
N LEU A 81 -9.41 29.29 9.38
CA LEU A 81 -10.10 29.42 10.65
C LEU A 81 -10.32 28.05 11.31
N PRO A 82 -10.49 28.02 12.65
CA PRO A 82 -10.86 26.79 13.35
C PRO A 82 -12.15 26.16 12.80
N VAL A 83 -12.24 24.84 12.89
CA VAL A 83 -13.41 24.05 12.45
C VAL A 83 -14.69 24.50 13.15
N SER A 84 -14.61 25.07 14.36
CA SER A 84 -15.75 25.67 15.06
C SER A 84 -16.42 26.81 14.29
N ASN A 85 -15.78 27.41 13.28
CA ASN A 85 -16.34 28.42 12.40
C ASN A 85 -17.00 27.82 11.13
N ALA A 86 -17.06 26.54 11.00
CA ALA A 86 -17.69 25.89 9.84
C ALA A 86 -19.17 26.26 9.75
N GLY A 87 -19.62 26.70 8.57
CA GLY A 87 -21.00 27.16 8.34
C GLY A 87 -21.33 28.55 8.88
N LEU A 88 -20.38 29.23 9.52
CA LEU A 88 -20.53 30.62 9.98
C LEU A 88 -19.84 31.60 9.00
N PRO A 89 -20.24 32.88 8.97
CA PRO A 89 -19.49 33.89 8.22
C PRO A 89 -18.14 34.19 8.88
N CYS A 90 -17.21 34.71 8.09
CA CYS A 90 -15.89 35.10 8.57
C CYS A 90 -16.00 36.11 9.73
N PRO A 91 -15.38 35.92 10.89
CA PRO A 91 -15.44 36.81 12.02
C PRO A 91 -14.76 38.17 11.78
N GLN A 92 -13.94 38.31 10.73
CA GLN A 92 -13.23 39.55 10.41
C GLN A 92 -13.95 40.40 9.35
N CYS A 93 -14.52 39.76 8.30
CA CYS A 93 -15.11 40.48 7.17
C CYS A 93 -16.56 40.10 6.88
N SER A 94 -17.15 39.18 7.64
CA SER A 94 -18.53 38.69 7.48
C SER A 94 -18.82 37.97 6.14
N GLU A 95 -17.82 37.73 5.30
CA GLU A 95 -17.97 36.98 4.05
C GLU A 95 -18.15 35.46 4.31
N PRO A 96 -18.82 34.75 3.40
CA PRO A 96 -18.95 33.32 3.48
C PRO A 96 -17.60 32.62 3.49
N LEU A 97 -17.46 31.55 4.30
CA LEU A 97 -16.26 30.73 4.33
C LEU A 97 -16.34 29.61 3.29
N THR A 98 -15.20 29.26 2.72
CA THR A 98 -14.99 28.10 1.87
C THR A 98 -14.22 27.03 2.64
N GLU A 99 -14.11 25.84 2.08
CA GLU A 99 -13.27 24.76 2.60
C GLU A 99 -11.89 24.78 1.91
N ARG A 100 -10.83 24.60 2.70
CA ARG A 100 -9.47 24.49 2.19
C ARG A 100 -8.70 23.41 2.94
N SER A 101 -7.90 22.62 2.20
CA SER A 101 -6.94 21.70 2.80
C SER A 101 -5.92 22.47 3.63
N ALA A 102 -5.74 22.08 4.89
CA ALA A 102 -4.82 22.68 5.84
C ALA A 102 -4.14 21.60 6.69
N LYS A 103 -2.88 21.85 7.07
CA LYS A 103 -2.17 20.97 7.99
C LYS A 103 -3.01 20.73 9.25
N MET A 104 -3.12 19.48 9.67
CA MET A 104 -3.80 19.15 10.93
C MET A 104 -3.13 19.83 12.12
N SER A 105 -3.91 20.55 12.91
CA SER A 105 -3.41 21.19 14.12
C SER A 105 -4.47 21.27 15.21
N LYS A 106 -4.05 21.23 16.46
CA LYS A 106 -4.95 21.40 17.61
C LYS A 106 -5.63 22.78 17.62
N SER A 107 -4.94 23.83 17.15
CA SER A 107 -5.48 25.19 17.10
C SER A 107 -6.58 25.34 16.04
N LEU A 108 -6.53 24.61 14.95
CA LEU A 108 -7.60 24.58 13.94
C LEU A 108 -8.72 23.60 14.33
N GLY A 109 -8.47 22.67 15.24
CA GLY A 109 -9.44 21.64 15.62
C GLY A 109 -9.74 20.62 14.51
N ASN A 110 -8.94 20.61 13.43
CA ASN A 110 -9.11 19.71 12.28
C ASN A 110 -8.31 18.40 12.43
N THR A 111 -7.90 18.05 13.66
CA THR A 111 -7.21 16.79 13.95
C THR A 111 -8.18 15.62 13.95
N VAL A 112 -7.65 14.44 13.65
CA VAL A 112 -8.33 13.15 13.76
C VAL A 112 -7.68 12.37 14.89
N SER A 113 -8.49 11.85 15.83
CA SER A 113 -8.00 10.97 16.89
C SER A 113 -7.82 9.55 16.32
N PRO A 114 -6.60 8.99 16.34
CA PRO A 114 -6.37 7.60 15.95
C PRO A 114 -7.21 6.63 16.78
N GLU A 115 -7.35 6.88 18.08
CA GLU A 115 -8.11 6.01 18.99
C GLU A 115 -9.57 5.88 18.56
N GLN A 116 -10.22 7.00 18.23
CA GLN A 116 -11.62 7.01 17.75
C GLN A 116 -11.76 6.28 16.41
N MET A 117 -10.77 6.42 15.52
CA MET A 117 -10.77 5.71 14.24
C MET A 117 -10.58 4.22 14.43
N ILE A 118 -9.66 3.81 15.32
CA ILE A 118 -9.41 2.41 15.65
C ILE A 118 -10.62 1.77 16.31
N GLU A 119 -11.28 2.49 17.24
CA GLU A 119 -12.50 2.00 17.89
C GLU A 119 -13.64 1.79 16.87
N LYS A 120 -13.77 2.69 15.89
CA LYS A 120 -14.85 2.63 14.90
C LYS A 120 -14.58 1.64 13.77
N PHE A 121 -13.35 1.55 13.27
CA PHE A 121 -13.02 0.84 12.03
C PHE A 121 -12.00 -0.28 12.19
N GLY A 122 -11.36 -0.40 13.35
CA GLY A 122 -10.24 -1.32 13.60
C GLY A 122 -8.89 -0.76 13.16
N ALA A 123 -7.83 -1.24 13.79
CA ALA A 123 -6.46 -0.77 13.55
C ALA A 123 -6.01 -1.02 12.10
N ASP A 124 -6.29 -2.20 11.55
CA ASP A 124 -5.88 -2.58 10.19
C ASP A 124 -6.51 -1.67 9.12
N THR A 125 -7.76 -1.24 9.32
CA THR A 125 -8.39 -0.27 8.40
C THR A 125 -7.66 1.06 8.40
N VAL A 126 -7.29 1.58 9.57
CA VAL A 126 -6.58 2.86 9.69
C VAL A 126 -5.18 2.76 9.06
N ARG A 127 -4.47 1.66 9.33
CA ARG A 127 -3.15 1.39 8.75
C ARG A 127 -3.23 1.29 7.23
N LEU A 128 -4.16 0.49 6.71
CA LEU A 128 -4.38 0.32 5.28
C LEU A 128 -4.67 1.66 4.60
N PHE A 129 -5.57 2.47 5.18
CA PHE A 129 -5.89 3.79 4.65
C PHE A 129 -4.65 4.69 4.57
N ILE A 130 -3.87 4.79 5.65
CA ILE A 130 -2.69 5.67 5.69
C ILE A 130 -1.64 5.24 4.65
N LEU A 131 -1.37 3.93 4.55
CA LEU A 131 -0.37 3.40 3.62
C LEU A 131 -0.82 3.48 2.15
N PHE A 132 -2.13 3.44 1.90
CA PHE A 132 -2.69 3.50 0.54
C PHE A 132 -3.00 4.92 0.06
N ALA A 133 -3.28 5.88 0.96
CA ALA A 133 -3.74 7.22 0.60
C ALA A 133 -2.72 8.01 -0.21
N ALA A 134 -1.43 7.89 0.11
CA ALA A 134 -0.35 8.57 -0.61
C ALA A 134 0.98 7.83 -0.45
N ASN A 135 1.92 8.09 -1.36
CA ASN A 135 3.31 7.70 -1.16
C ASN A 135 3.87 8.40 0.10
N PRO A 136 4.70 7.75 0.93
CA PRO A 136 5.20 8.32 2.19
C PRO A 136 5.80 9.73 2.07
N THR A 137 6.45 10.07 0.97
CA THR A 137 7.05 11.40 0.75
C THR A 137 6.05 12.46 0.29
N ALA A 138 4.84 12.06 -0.12
CA ALA A 138 3.80 12.97 -0.57
C ALA A 138 2.88 13.39 0.58
N GLY A 139 2.38 14.61 0.53
CA GLY A 139 1.30 15.03 1.44
C GLY A 139 -0.01 14.30 1.10
N MET A 140 -0.84 14.08 2.11
CA MET A 140 -2.17 13.48 1.93
C MET A 140 -3.25 14.34 2.58
N ASP A 141 -4.45 14.30 2.00
CA ASP A 141 -5.65 14.84 2.62
C ASP A 141 -6.45 13.70 3.27
N TRP A 142 -6.77 13.88 4.55
CA TRP A 142 -7.61 12.94 5.28
C TRP A 142 -9.03 12.94 4.74
N SER A 143 -9.56 11.76 4.46
CA SER A 143 -10.93 11.57 3.98
C SER A 143 -11.63 10.44 4.75
N ASP A 144 -12.67 10.78 5.50
CA ASP A 144 -13.47 9.78 6.22
C ASP A 144 -14.14 8.79 5.26
N VAL A 145 -14.54 9.25 4.07
CA VAL A 145 -15.10 8.39 3.00
C VAL A 145 -14.07 7.38 2.50
N ALA A 146 -12.81 7.79 2.39
CA ALA A 146 -11.74 6.88 1.99
C ALA A 146 -11.41 5.87 3.09
N VAL A 147 -11.49 6.23 4.38
CA VAL A 147 -11.37 5.28 5.50
C VAL A 147 -12.48 4.22 5.42
N GLU A 148 -13.73 4.63 5.19
CA GLU A 148 -14.86 3.70 5.03
C GLU A 148 -14.70 2.79 3.80
N ALA A 149 -14.12 3.28 2.72
CA ALA A 149 -13.83 2.47 1.54
C ALA A 149 -12.77 1.39 1.86
N ASN A 150 -11.71 1.75 2.59
CA ASN A 150 -10.70 0.79 3.04
C ASN A 150 -11.27 -0.23 4.05
N HIS A 151 -12.19 0.20 4.93
CA HIS A 151 -12.88 -0.73 5.81
C HIS A 151 -13.65 -1.82 5.05
N ARG A 152 -14.34 -1.45 3.95
CA ARG A 152 -15.01 -2.44 3.09
C ARG A 152 -14.03 -3.42 2.45
N VAL A 153 -12.82 -2.97 2.11
CA VAL A 153 -11.76 -3.88 1.62
C VAL A 153 -11.36 -4.88 2.71
N ILE A 154 -11.15 -4.44 3.94
CA ILE A 154 -10.86 -5.35 5.07
C ILE A 154 -11.96 -6.39 5.25
N LEU A 155 -13.24 -5.97 5.25
CA LEU A 155 -14.37 -6.88 5.37
C LEU A 155 -14.43 -7.90 4.22
N GLN A 156 -14.09 -7.49 3.00
CA GLN A 156 -13.98 -8.41 1.86
C GLN A 156 -12.84 -9.41 2.07
N LEU A 157 -11.66 -8.93 2.46
CA LEU A 157 -10.49 -9.77 2.68
C LEU A 157 -10.70 -10.80 3.81
N GLN A 158 -11.47 -10.49 4.84
CA GLN A 158 -11.81 -11.44 5.92
C GLN A 158 -12.50 -12.72 5.40
N THR A 159 -13.18 -12.65 4.26
CA THR A 159 -13.85 -13.82 3.68
C THR A 159 -12.97 -14.65 2.74
N MET A 160 -11.79 -14.17 2.39
CA MET A 160 -10.93 -14.82 1.39
C MET A 160 -10.39 -16.19 1.83
N PRO A 161 -9.92 -16.39 3.08
CA PRO A 161 -9.41 -17.70 3.48
C PRO A 161 -10.42 -18.82 3.30
N SER A 162 -11.63 -18.65 3.81
CA SER A 162 -12.69 -19.65 3.67
C SER A 162 -13.02 -19.93 2.21
N GLN A 163 -13.09 -18.88 1.37
CA GLN A 163 -13.36 -19.05 -0.05
C GLN A 163 -12.24 -19.84 -0.78
N LEU A 164 -10.97 -19.54 -0.51
CA LEU A 164 -9.85 -20.21 -1.18
C LEU A 164 -9.65 -21.64 -0.68
N LEU A 165 -9.85 -21.88 0.61
CA LEU A 165 -9.74 -23.23 1.21
C LEU A 165 -10.88 -24.16 0.81
N GLU A 166 -12.04 -23.64 0.41
CA GLU A 166 -13.17 -24.42 -0.14
C GLU A 166 -13.01 -24.81 -1.61
N TRP A 167 -11.98 -24.30 -2.30
CA TRP A 167 -11.75 -24.69 -3.68
C TRP A 167 -11.47 -26.19 -3.81
N ASN A 168 -12.09 -26.81 -4.80
CA ASN A 168 -12.02 -28.26 -5.00
C ASN A 168 -12.16 -28.69 -6.47
N LYS A 169 -11.99 -27.74 -7.40
CA LYS A 169 -12.09 -28.04 -8.83
C LYS A 169 -10.89 -28.90 -9.31
N PRO A 170 -11.06 -29.67 -10.39
CA PRO A 170 -9.96 -30.40 -11.03
C PRO A 170 -8.92 -29.41 -11.59
N ALA A 171 -7.73 -29.93 -11.88
CA ALA A 171 -6.68 -29.16 -12.55
C ALA A 171 -7.17 -28.55 -13.86
N HIS A 172 -6.76 -27.29 -14.09
CA HIS A 172 -7.12 -26.51 -15.27
C HIS A 172 -5.91 -25.73 -15.78
N ASP A 173 -5.81 -25.47 -17.09
CA ASP A 173 -4.67 -24.77 -17.71
C ASP A 173 -4.42 -23.38 -17.08
N ILE A 174 -5.45 -22.72 -16.58
CA ILE A 174 -5.33 -21.41 -15.90
C ILE A 174 -4.62 -21.51 -14.55
N ASP A 175 -4.42 -22.68 -13.97
CA ASP A 175 -3.74 -22.87 -12.69
C ASP A 175 -2.29 -22.39 -12.78
N ALA A 176 -1.58 -22.75 -13.87
CA ALA A 176 -0.22 -22.32 -14.13
C ALA A 176 -0.12 -20.78 -14.24
N TRP A 177 -1.08 -20.15 -14.90
CA TRP A 177 -1.14 -18.69 -14.95
C TRP A 177 -1.33 -18.06 -13.57
N MET A 178 -2.19 -18.61 -12.71
CA MET A 178 -2.41 -18.05 -11.38
C MET A 178 -1.12 -18.11 -10.54
N LEU A 179 -0.37 -19.20 -10.61
CA LEU A 179 0.90 -19.33 -9.90
C LEU A 179 1.98 -18.41 -10.49
N ALA A 180 2.05 -18.27 -11.82
CA ALA A 180 2.92 -17.29 -12.47
C ALA A 180 2.58 -15.86 -12.05
N ARG A 181 1.27 -15.54 -12.00
CA ARG A 181 0.79 -14.21 -11.54
C ARG A 181 1.13 -13.98 -10.09
N LEU A 182 1.03 -14.97 -9.23
CA LEU A 182 1.38 -14.89 -7.81
C LEU A 182 2.87 -14.57 -7.63
N ARG A 183 3.76 -15.26 -8.40
CA ARG A 183 5.20 -14.95 -8.43
C ARG A 183 5.46 -13.52 -8.87
N GLN A 184 4.81 -13.06 -9.92
CA GLN A 184 4.95 -11.69 -10.42
C GLN A 184 4.48 -10.66 -9.38
N ARG A 185 3.36 -10.92 -8.69
CA ARG A 185 2.85 -10.03 -7.64
C ARG A 185 3.78 -9.97 -6.44
N HIS A 186 4.34 -11.10 -6.04
CA HIS A 186 5.32 -11.15 -4.97
C HIS A 186 6.59 -10.35 -5.33
N GLN A 187 7.14 -10.57 -6.53
CA GLN A 187 8.30 -9.80 -7.03
C GLN A 187 8.01 -8.29 -7.02
N GLN A 188 6.88 -7.89 -7.59
CA GLN A 188 6.47 -6.48 -7.62
C GLN A 188 6.33 -5.89 -6.21
N TRP A 189 5.67 -6.63 -5.32
CA TRP A 189 5.47 -6.22 -3.92
C TRP A 189 6.81 -6.06 -3.19
N SER A 190 7.73 -7.01 -3.35
CA SER A 190 9.07 -6.97 -2.75
C SER A 190 9.87 -5.79 -3.26
N ASP A 191 9.90 -5.59 -4.58
CA ASP A 191 10.61 -4.47 -5.21
C ASP A 191 10.06 -3.10 -4.76
N ASP A 192 8.73 -3.00 -4.57
CA ASP A 192 8.08 -1.78 -4.11
C ASP A 192 8.36 -1.54 -2.61
N MET A 193 8.42 -2.60 -1.79
CA MET A 193 8.81 -2.53 -0.38
C MET A 193 10.26 -2.07 -0.21
N ASP A 194 11.19 -2.62 -0.99
CA ASP A 194 12.61 -2.25 -0.96
C ASP A 194 12.85 -0.78 -1.33
N ARG A 195 11.96 -0.22 -2.16
CA ARG A 195 12.01 1.21 -2.56
C ARG A 195 11.17 2.14 -1.68
N TYR A 196 10.57 1.61 -0.63
CA TYR A 196 9.62 2.34 0.22
C TYR A 196 8.40 2.90 -0.54
N ASP A 197 8.04 2.32 -1.70
CA ASP A 197 6.79 2.64 -2.39
C ASP A 197 5.63 1.86 -1.76
N LEU A 198 5.35 2.18 -0.50
CA LEU A 198 4.41 1.45 0.33
C LEU A 198 3.00 1.47 -0.25
N ARG A 199 2.62 2.54 -0.94
CA ARG A 199 1.33 2.64 -1.60
C ARG A 199 1.17 1.58 -2.67
N ARG A 200 2.18 1.39 -3.53
CA ARG A 200 2.14 0.39 -4.60
C ARG A 200 2.20 -1.03 -4.05
N ALA A 201 3.02 -1.27 -3.04
CA ALA A 201 3.07 -2.56 -2.36
C ALA A 201 1.71 -2.95 -1.76
N VAL A 202 1.03 -1.98 -1.11
CA VAL A 202 -0.32 -2.18 -0.56
C VAL A 202 -1.35 -2.36 -1.67
N GLU A 203 -1.29 -1.59 -2.77
CA GLU A 203 -2.17 -1.75 -3.92
C GLU A 203 -2.04 -3.16 -4.52
N CYS A 204 -0.81 -3.64 -4.68
CA CYS A 204 -0.50 -4.98 -5.17
C CYS A 204 -1.13 -6.07 -4.27
N SER A 205 -0.91 -5.98 -2.95
CA SER A 205 -1.33 -7.03 -2.01
C SER A 205 -2.82 -6.98 -1.63
N HIS A 206 -3.45 -5.81 -1.53
CA HIS A 206 -4.83 -5.69 -1.02
C HIS A 206 -5.88 -5.51 -2.11
N TYR A 207 -5.49 -5.09 -3.31
CA TYR A 207 -6.45 -4.80 -4.38
C TYR A 207 -6.20 -5.63 -5.65
N ASP A 208 -4.97 -5.72 -6.10
CA ASP A 208 -4.69 -6.36 -7.38
C ASP A 208 -4.77 -7.88 -7.33
N LEU A 209 -4.29 -8.52 -6.25
CA LEU A 209 -4.46 -9.96 -6.06
C LEU A 209 -5.93 -10.38 -6.03
N VAL A 210 -6.81 -9.57 -5.44
CA VAL A 210 -8.26 -9.83 -5.50
C VAL A 210 -8.78 -9.84 -6.94
N LYS A 211 -8.32 -8.90 -7.78
CA LYS A 211 -8.68 -8.86 -9.20
C LYS A 211 -8.16 -10.08 -9.96
N ASP A 212 -6.94 -10.51 -9.64
CA ASP A 212 -6.32 -11.67 -10.27
C ASP A 212 -7.03 -12.98 -9.88
N ILE A 213 -7.39 -13.15 -8.61
CA ILE A 213 -8.19 -14.28 -8.11
C ILE A 213 -9.56 -14.32 -8.80
N ASN A 214 -10.25 -13.18 -8.90
CA ASN A 214 -11.53 -13.08 -9.58
C ASN A 214 -11.41 -13.45 -11.07
N TRP A 215 -10.32 -13.07 -11.72
CA TRP A 215 -10.04 -13.49 -13.09
C TRP A 215 -9.81 -15.00 -13.19
N TYR A 216 -8.99 -15.56 -12.32
CA TYR A 216 -8.70 -16.99 -12.25
C TYR A 216 -9.99 -17.82 -12.12
N VAL A 217 -10.85 -17.46 -11.16
CA VAL A 217 -12.16 -18.13 -10.96
C VAL A 217 -13.04 -17.98 -12.19
N ARG A 218 -13.10 -16.81 -12.80
CA ARG A 218 -13.87 -16.54 -14.03
C ARG A 218 -13.38 -17.38 -15.20
N ARG A 219 -12.09 -17.69 -15.27
CA ARG A 219 -11.46 -18.54 -16.31
C ARG A 219 -11.65 -20.03 -16.04
N GLY A 220 -12.34 -20.43 -15.00
CA GLY A 220 -12.64 -21.81 -14.65
C GLY A 220 -11.78 -22.39 -13.51
N GLY A 221 -10.78 -21.65 -13.04
CA GLY A 221 -9.92 -22.06 -11.93
C GLY A 221 -10.68 -22.25 -10.60
N GLY A 222 -9.99 -22.79 -9.62
CA GLY A 222 -10.52 -23.10 -8.29
C GLY A 222 -9.97 -24.44 -7.74
N ARG A 223 -8.73 -24.76 -8.05
CA ARG A 223 -8.02 -25.94 -7.56
C ARG A 223 -7.56 -25.73 -6.12
N ALA A 224 -7.71 -26.72 -5.25
CA ALA A 224 -7.40 -26.64 -3.82
C ALA A 224 -5.95 -26.25 -3.55
N GLU A 225 -5.00 -26.90 -4.23
CA GLU A 225 -3.58 -26.64 -4.05
C GLU A 225 -3.20 -25.20 -4.44
N VAL A 226 -3.77 -24.69 -5.53
CA VAL A 226 -3.56 -23.29 -5.96
C VAL A 226 -4.13 -22.32 -4.92
N GLY A 227 -5.33 -22.60 -4.40
CA GLY A 227 -5.94 -21.77 -3.36
C GLY A 227 -5.09 -21.68 -2.11
N ARG A 228 -4.52 -22.81 -1.68
CA ARG A 228 -3.66 -22.86 -0.50
C ARG A 228 -2.34 -22.09 -0.73
N GLU A 229 -1.66 -22.30 -1.85
CA GLU A 229 -0.42 -21.58 -2.18
C GLU A 229 -0.62 -20.07 -2.29
N VAL A 230 -1.72 -19.65 -2.94
CA VAL A 230 -2.10 -18.23 -3.00
C VAL A 230 -2.31 -17.68 -1.59
N LEU A 231 -3.06 -18.37 -0.75
CA LEU A 231 -3.38 -17.90 0.59
C LEU A 231 -2.15 -17.81 1.49
N GLU A 232 -1.24 -18.80 1.43
CA GLU A 232 0.00 -18.83 2.21
C GLU A 232 0.87 -17.62 1.90
N LEU A 233 1.20 -17.37 0.64
CA LEU A 233 2.02 -16.23 0.25
C LEU A 233 1.33 -14.90 0.50
N TRP A 234 0.05 -14.82 0.15
CA TRP A 234 -0.74 -13.59 0.32
C TRP A 234 -0.86 -13.16 1.78
N THR A 235 -0.96 -14.11 2.71
CA THR A 235 -0.98 -13.85 4.16
C THR A 235 0.28 -13.07 4.60
N HIS A 236 1.45 -13.46 4.11
CA HIS A 236 2.69 -12.73 4.40
C HIS A 236 2.72 -11.34 3.76
N MET A 237 2.24 -11.20 2.53
CA MET A 237 2.23 -9.91 1.84
C MET A 237 1.33 -8.87 2.52
N ILE A 238 0.18 -9.28 3.05
CA ILE A 238 -0.73 -8.34 3.73
C ILE A 238 -0.29 -8.00 5.17
N ALA A 239 0.54 -8.82 5.80
CA ALA A 239 0.93 -8.69 7.21
C ALA A 239 1.56 -7.32 7.53
N VAL A 240 2.29 -6.73 6.60
CA VAL A 240 2.95 -5.42 6.80
C VAL A 240 1.92 -4.30 7.01
N ALA A 241 0.83 -4.30 6.25
CA ALA A 241 -0.20 -3.28 6.37
C ALA A 241 -1.31 -3.65 7.35
N THR A 242 -1.75 -4.91 7.33
CA THR A 242 -2.90 -5.43 8.08
C THR A 242 -2.53 -6.65 8.92
N PRO A 243 -1.71 -6.45 9.98
CA PRO A 243 -1.14 -7.56 10.75
C PRO A 243 -2.20 -8.40 11.47
N HIS A 244 -3.28 -7.80 11.99
CA HIS A 244 -4.31 -8.57 12.70
C HIS A 244 -5.11 -9.46 11.76
N LEU A 245 -5.42 -8.96 10.56
CA LEU A 245 -6.05 -9.74 9.51
C LEU A 245 -5.14 -10.90 9.05
N ALA A 246 -3.85 -10.63 8.90
CA ALA A 246 -2.88 -11.65 8.50
C ALA A 246 -2.71 -12.75 9.56
N GLU A 247 -2.68 -12.41 10.86
CA GLU A 247 -2.65 -13.40 11.95
C GLU A 247 -3.92 -14.26 11.98
N ASP A 248 -5.09 -13.68 11.70
CA ASP A 248 -6.34 -14.45 11.56
C ASP A 248 -6.26 -15.42 10.37
N TRP A 249 -5.75 -14.99 9.20
CA TRP A 249 -5.54 -15.85 8.06
C TRP A 249 -4.54 -16.97 8.36
N TRP A 250 -3.44 -16.63 9.05
CA TRP A 250 -2.43 -17.60 9.48
C TRP A 250 -3.03 -18.70 10.35
N SER A 251 -3.88 -18.31 11.29
CA SER A 251 -4.63 -19.29 12.13
C SER A 251 -5.55 -20.19 11.30
N GLN A 252 -6.25 -19.64 10.29
CA GLN A 252 -7.15 -20.42 9.42
C GLN A 252 -6.37 -21.38 8.50
N LEU A 253 -5.13 -21.04 8.13
CA LEU A 253 -4.20 -21.94 7.42
C LEU A 253 -3.68 -23.09 8.29
N GLY A 254 -3.86 -23.01 9.60
CA GLY A 254 -3.30 -23.95 10.59
C GLY A 254 -1.85 -23.64 10.95
N GLY A 255 -1.42 -22.38 10.78
CA GLY A 255 -0.08 -21.91 11.15
C GLY A 255 0.16 -22.00 12.65
N GLU A 256 1.38 -22.37 13.04
CA GLU A 256 1.80 -22.45 14.44
C GLU A 256 2.47 -21.15 14.90
N GLY A 257 2.16 -20.69 16.10
CA GLY A 257 2.70 -19.45 16.67
C GLY A 257 2.17 -18.20 15.97
N LEU A 258 2.95 -17.12 16.04
CA LEU A 258 2.60 -15.85 15.39
C LEU A 258 3.23 -15.79 13.98
N LEU A 259 2.46 -15.35 13.01
CA LEU A 259 2.95 -15.05 11.66
C LEU A 259 4.13 -14.07 11.70
N ALA A 260 4.07 -13.07 12.57
CA ALA A 260 5.14 -12.07 12.73
C ALA A 260 6.50 -12.66 13.15
N ALA A 261 6.52 -13.88 13.70
CA ALA A 261 7.74 -14.62 14.04
C ALA A 261 8.16 -15.62 12.94
N HIS A 262 7.34 -15.79 11.92
CA HIS A 262 7.59 -16.70 10.81
C HIS A 262 8.36 -15.98 9.69
N ILE A 263 9.44 -16.60 9.24
CA ILE A 263 10.24 -16.07 8.13
C ILE A 263 9.69 -16.68 6.83
N LEU A 264 9.26 -15.82 5.92
CA LEU A 264 8.89 -16.27 4.57
C LEU A 264 10.12 -16.82 3.87
N GLU A 265 10.03 -18.05 3.37
CA GLU A 265 11.07 -18.60 2.53
C GLU A 265 11.14 -17.84 1.19
N GLU A 266 12.32 -17.89 0.55
CA GLU A 266 12.51 -17.25 -0.75
C GLU A 266 11.55 -17.85 -1.78
N TYR A 267 10.73 -17.00 -2.39
CA TYR A 267 9.76 -17.42 -3.38
C TYR A 267 10.37 -17.34 -4.78
N ALA A 268 10.11 -18.35 -5.61
CA ALA A 268 10.73 -18.46 -6.92
C ALA A 268 10.43 -17.22 -7.80
N PRO A 269 11.44 -16.69 -8.52
CA PRO A 269 11.25 -15.59 -9.45
C PRO A 269 10.38 -16.00 -10.65
N VAL A 270 9.90 -15.02 -11.41
CA VAL A 270 9.17 -15.23 -12.66
C VAL A 270 10.10 -15.84 -13.70
N SER A 271 9.74 -17.01 -14.26
CA SER A 271 10.46 -17.67 -15.34
C SER A 271 10.02 -17.15 -16.72
N GLU A 272 10.75 -17.53 -17.79
CA GLU A 272 10.34 -17.23 -19.18
C GLU A 272 9.00 -17.90 -19.53
N GLU A 273 8.74 -19.10 -19.03
CA GLU A 273 7.48 -19.81 -19.21
C GLU A 273 6.33 -19.08 -18.50
N ASP A 274 6.57 -18.61 -17.27
CA ASP A 274 5.61 -17.77 -16.55
C ASP A 274 5.28 -16.49 -17.34
N GLN A 275 6.29 -15.85 -17.90
CA GLN A 275 6.10 -14.61 -18.66
C GLN A 275 5.24 -14.85 -19.89
N ALA A 276 5.43 -15.95 -20.61
CA ALA A 276 4.60 -16.31 -21.75
C ALA A 276 3.12 -16.52 -21.36
N LEU A 277 2.86 -17.17 -20.21
CA LEU A 277 1.50 -17.33 -19.67
C LEU A 277 0.86 -15.98 -19.30
N LEU A 278 1.63 -15.11 -18.66
CA LEU A 278 1.20 -13.78 -18.26
C LEU A 278 0.83 -12.91 -19.46
N ASP A 279 1.66 -12.94 -20.50
CA ASP A 279 1.45 -12.18 -21.73
C ASP A 279 0.23 -12.70 -22.50
N GLY A 280 0.08 -14.02 -22.58
CA GLY A 280 -1.09 -14.66 -23.23
C GLY A 280 -2.42 -14.26 -22.57
N GLU A 281 -2.51 -14.31 -21.24
CA GLU A 281 -3.74 -13.90 -20.54
C GLU A 281 -3.95 -12.37 -20.55
N THR A 282 -2.89 -11.58 -20.63
CA THR A 282 -2.99 -10.13 -20.83
C THR A 282 -3.60 -9.80 -22.19
N LEU A 283 -3.07 -10.42 -23.24
CA LEU A 283 -3.63 -10.29 -24.60
C LEU A 283 -5.12 -10.69 -24.64
N LEU A 284 -5.47 -11.80 -23.97
CA LEU A 284 -6.88 -12.23 -23.91
C LEU A 284 -7.77 -11.21 -23.19
N ARG A 285 -7.30 -10.63 -22.08
CA ARG A 285 -8.05 -9.57 -21.37
C ARG A 285 -8.28 -8.35 -22.27
N ASP A 286 -7.24 -7.91 -22.97
CA ASP A 286 -7.31 -6.77 -23.89
C ASP A 286 -8.28 -7.05 -25.05
N LEU A 287 -8.21 -8.23 -25.64
CA LEU A 287 -9.14 -8.65 -26.70
C LEU A 287 -10.60 -8.66 -26.22
N LEU A 288 -10.85 -9.19 -25.03
CA LEU A 288 -12.19 -9.20 -24.44
C LEU A 288 -12.70 -7.78 -24.13
N GLU A 289 -11.82 -6.88 -23.69
CA GLU A 289 -12.19 -5.48 -23.48
C GLU A 289 -12.52 -4.78 -24.80
N GLN A 290 -11.69 -4.95 -25.83
CA GLN A 290 -11.96 -4.41 -27.16
C GLN A 290 -13.26 -4.99 -27.75
N ALA A 291 -13.50 -6.29 -27.62
CA ALA A 291 -14.72 -6.93 -28.06
C ALA A 291 -15.97 -6.32 -27.41
N ARG A 292 -15.90 -6.05 -26.09
CA ARG A 292 -17.00 -5.36 -25.38
C ARG A 292 -17.23 -3.94 -25.89
N LYS A 293 -16.15 -3.17 -26.11
CA LYS A 293 -16.25 -1.81 -26.67
C LYS A 293 -16.90 -1.83 -28.05
N VAL A 294 -16.45 -2.72 -28.94
CA VAL A 294 -17.02 -2.89 -30.27
C VAL A 294 -18.49 -3.30 -30.19
N ARG A 295 -18.84 -4.26 -29.33
CA ARG A 295 -20.24 -4.67 -29.10
C ARG A 295 -21.08 -3.47 -28.65
N THR A 296 -20.67 -2.71 -27.68
CA THR A 296 -21.41 -1.54 -27.16
C THR A 296 -21.62 -0.48 -28.25
N VAL A 297 -20.63 -0.28 -29.13
CA VAL A 297 -20.76 0.65 -30.25
C VAL A 297 -21.73 0.09 -31.33
N ALA A 298 -21.60 -1.19 -31.67
CA ALA A 298 -22.47 -1.85 -32.65
C ALA A 298 -23.94 -1.81 -32.21
N GLU A 299 -24.24 -2.16 -30.96
CA GLU A 299 -25.60 -2.19 -30.40
C GLU A 299 -26.28 -0.81 -30.37
N ARG A 300 -25.54 0.29 -30.51
CA ARG A 300 -26.10 1.64 -30.70
C ARG A 300 -26.56 1.93 -32.13
N HIS A 301 -26.13 1.11 -33.10
CA HIS A 301 -26.37 1.34 -34.52
C HIS A 301 -27.19 0.23 -35.17
N ILE A 302 -27.53 -0.84 -34.43
CA ILE A 302 -28.35 -1.96 -34.89
C ILE A 302 -29.56 -2.12 -33.97
N ASP A 303 -30.71 -2.48 -34.57
CA ASP A 303 -31.90 -2.87 -33.78
C ASP A 303 -31.75 -4.34 -33.34
N GLY A 304 -31.12 -4.58 -32.19
CA GLY A 304 -30.96 -5.91 -31.62
C GLY A 304 -29.57 -6.13 -30.93
N GLU A 305 -29.41 -7.32 -30.37
CA GLU A 305 -28.14 -7.71 -29.74
C GLU A 305 -27.14 -8.24 -30.79
N ALA A 306 -25.85 -7.91 -30.61
CA ALA A 306 -24.76 -8.50 -31.39
C ALA A 306 -24.56 -9.97 -30.97
N THR A 307 -24.80 -10.91 -31.86
CA THR A 307 -24.77 -12.36 -31.60
C THR A 307 -23.47 -13.04 -32.02
N SER A 308 -22.63 -12.36 -32.80
CA SER A 308 -21.34 -12.90 -33.26
C SER A 308 -20.26 -11.83 -33.28
N LEU A 309 -19.02 -12.25 -33.09
CA LEU A 309 -17.81 -11.42 -33.19
C LEU A 309 -16.78 -12.18 -34.03
N THR A 310 -16.25 -11.53 -35.06
CA THR A 310 -15.15 -12.07 -35.87
C THR A 310 -13.86 -11.32 -35.53
N ILE A 311 -12.84 -12.05 -35.05
CA ILE A 311 -11.49 -11.51 -34.82
C ILE A 311 -10.67 -11.78 -36.08
N VAL A 312 -10.15 -10.71 -36.69
CA VAL A 312 -9.28 -10.82 -37.87
C VAL A 312 -7.84 -10.58 -37.41
N THR A 313 -6.99 -11.58 -37.56
CA THR A 313 -5.55 -11.49 -37.26
C THR A 313 -4.75 -11.17 -38.51
N SER A 314 -3.57 -10.58 -38.34
CA SER A 314 -2.62 -10.39 -39.44
C SER A 314 -2.07 -11.71 -39.94
N ALA A 315 -1.60 -11.76 -41.17
CA ALA A 315 -0.89 -12.92 -41.70
C ALA A 315 0.39 -13.20 -40.87
N PRO A 316 0.78 -14.50 -40.67
CA PRO A 316 1.90 -14.88 -39.79
C PRO A 316 3.21 -14.12 -40.04
N TRP A 317 3.57 -13.88 -41.31
CA TRP A 317 4.80 -13.17 -41.68
C TRP A 317 4.90 -11.75 -41.16
N ARG A 318 3.78 -11.10 -40.81
CA ARG A 318 3.78 -9.75 -40.21
C ARG A 318 4.22 -9.77 -38.76
N TYR A 319 4.04 -10.86 -38.05
CA TYR A 319 4.51 -11.03 -36.68
C TYR A 319 5.99 -11.29 -36.63
N GLU A 320 6.54 -12.02 -37.62
CA GLU A 320 7.99 -12.28 -37.76
C GLU A 320 8.80 -11.01 -38.06
N MET A 321 8.17 -9.98 -38.64
CA MET A 321 8.83 -8.70 -38.93
C MET A 321 8.78 -7.73 -37.74
N ALA A 322 7.98 -8.00 -36.72
CA ALA A 322 7.82 -7.15 -35.54
C ALA A 322 8.61 -7.63 -34.30
N SER A 323 9.16 -8.86 -34.39
CA SER A 323 10.08 -9.44 -33.41
C SER A 323 11.52 -9.11 -33.75
#